data_697ac3f9eaaa5c020ee7a1ff8f884b53
#
_entry.id   697ac3f9eaaa5c020ee7a1ff8f884b53
#
_cell.length_a   1.000
_cell.length_b   1.000
_cell.length_c   1.000
_cell.angle_alpha   90.00
_cell.angle_beta   90.00
_cell.angle_gamma   90.00
#
_symmetry.space_group_name_H-M   'P 1'
#
loop_
_entity.id
_entity.type
_entity.pdbx_description
1 polymer ?
#
loop_
_entity_poly.entity_id
_entity_poly.type
_entity_poly.pdbx_seq_one_letter_code
_entity_poly.pdbx_strand_id
1 'polypeptide(L)'
;MAFAFDWSIKASETETVELNSNQFLRNSPAGSLGSYTTLNTDAEARTPTSKFNFRGDGTYKKYWGPGAAGTASEFLNYGFSARYEQREKTRFDREYVEASWRQQSTALALLNDLGVSVPTSGFIDRLTATGGVDRSITAIDTVSLLATSSRTSYEPSSGGTPFTDTLVRGNWRRALSSVTAINVSSEYELLEYGNSFNTQVQIFRDQVGFDATLSAVLSFRANAGVAYLVTDRGVSTSSFGGVTSATPVSSSLVDWIGDAVLTYRMLKSTTLSVTASQSVGPSVVGSLFKRDSVIASLSHSINARSTLSFSASGNRQISTTTTDYASASATYSYNLTREWLASATYRYLHRFASSGTAIFDPITGTPTVSGTGPADSHSLMFVVTHNWTVLPSGN
;
A
#
# COMPACT_ATOMS: atom_id res chain seq x y z
N MET A 1 5.10 -29.86 29.70
CA MET A 1 5.03 -28.47 30.20
C MET A 1 3.97 -27.76 29.40
N ALA A 2 2.86 -27.39 30.03
CA ALA A 2 1.86 -26.54 29.37
C ALA A 2 2.45 -25.12 29.33
N PHE A 3 2.75 -24.58 28.16
CA PHE A 3 3.10 -23.16 28.01
C PHE A 3 1.82 -22.35 28.22
N ALA A 4 1.77 -21.57 29.29
CA ALA A 4 0.72 -20.58 29.46
C ALA A 4 0.93 -19.51 28.41
N PHE A 5 -0.06 -19.29 27.56
CA PHE A 5 -0.09 -18.15 26.65
C PHE A 5 -0.47 -16.91 27.45
N ASP A 6 0.30 -15.86 27.26
CA ASP A 6 -0.08 -14.51 27.68
C ASP A 6 -0.93 -13.88 26.58
N TRP A 7 -2.19 -13.58 26.92
CA TRP A 7 -3.17 -13.03 25.98
C TRP A 7 -3.37 -11.54 26.21
N SER A 8 -3.45 -10.80 25.13
CA SER A 8 -3.92 -9.43 25.16
C SER A 8 -4.90 -9.18 24.02
N ILE A 9 -5.95 -8.43 24.30
CA ILE A 9 -6.94 -8.02 23.31
C ILE A 9 -7.12 -6.52 23.43
N LYS A 10 -6.88 -5.83 22.32
CA LYS A 10 -7.05 -4.39 22.17
C LYS A 10 -8.10 -4.13 21.11
N ALA A 11 -8.85 -3.06 21.28
CA ALA A 11 -9.78 -2.59 20.29
C ALA A 11 -9.69 -1.08 20.16
N SER A 12 -10.07 -0.55 19.03
CA SER A 12 -10.20 0.89 18.82
C SER A 12 -11.39 1.20 17.92
N GLU A 13 -12.02 2.31 18.20
CA GLU A 13 -13.05 2.92 17.37
C GLU A 13 -12.55 4.30 16.94
N THR A 14 -12.70 4.59 15.67
CA THR A 14 -12.32 5.88 15.10
C THR A 14 -13.48 6.46 14.33
N GLU A 15 -13.91 7.64 14.75
CA GLU A 15 -14.90 8.45 14.05
C GLU A 15 -14.19 9.57 13.30
N THR A 16 -14.53 9.71 12.01
CA THR A 16 -13.97 10.75 11.15
C THR A 16 -15.08 11.49 10.43
N VAL A 17 -15.00 12.82 10.46
CA VAL A 17 -15.82 13.69 9.61
C VAL A 17 -14.89 14.40 8.62
N GLU A 18 -15.19 14.31 7.34
CA GLU A 18 -14.42 14.91 6.26
C GLU A 18 -15.28 15.90 5.46
N LEU A 19 -14.79 17.12 5.32
CA LEU A 19 -15.26 18.10 4.35
C LEU A 19 -14.29 18.07 3.17
N ASN A 20 -14.78 17.78 1.97
CA ASN A 20 -13.93 17.66 0.79
C ASN A 20 -14.52 18.45 -0.39
N SER A 21 -13.70 19.28 -1.02
CA SER A 21 -14.12 20.12 -2.14
C SER A 21 -14.26 19.34 -3.46
N ASN A 22 -13.52 18.22 -3.60
CA ASN A 22 -13.48 17.41 -4.82
C ASN A 22 -12.92 16.00 -4.50
N GLN A 23 -13.71 15.20 -3.83
CA GLN A 23 -13.29 13.89 -3.33
C GLN A 23 -12.75 12.94 -4.41
N PHE A 24 -13.32 12.97 -5.60
CA PHE A 24 -12.96 12.09 -6.70
C PHE A 24 -12.08 12.76 -7.76
N LEU A 25 -11.46 13.90 -7.46
CA LEU A 25 -10.58 14.65 -8.38
C LEU A 25 -11.21 14.83 -9.78
N ARG A 26 -12.49 15.19 -9.83
CA ARG A 26 -13.21 15.48 -11.09
C ARG A 26 -12.75 16.81 -11.65
N ASN A 27 -12.78 16.95 -12.98
CA ASN A 27 -12.50 18.24 -13.64
C ASN A 27 -13.53 19.32 -13.27
N SER A 28 -14.76 18.92 -12.95
CA SER A 28 -15.79 19.79 -12.39
C SER A 28 -15.90 19.48 -10.89
N PRO A 29 -15.25 20.27 -10.03
CA PRO A 29 -15.22 20.01 -8.59
C PRO A 29 -16.61 20.15 -7.99
N ALA A 30 -16.94 19.24 -7.07
CA ALA A 30 -18.18 19.31 -6.32
C ALA A 30 -17.91 18.84 -4.89
N GLY A 31 -18.35 19.65 -3.91
CA GLY A 31 -18.12 19.40 -2.51
C GLY A 31 -18.88 18.19 -1.98
N SER A 32 -18.28 17.49 -1.02
CA SER A 32 -18.88 16.39 -0.28
C SER A 32 -18.59 16.50 1.22
N LEU A 33 -19.50 15.98 2.00
CA LEU A 33 -19.32 15.69 3.42
C LEU A 33 -19.22 14.18 3.58
N GLY A 34 -18.18 13.70 4.24
CA GLY A 34 -17.97 12.28 4.56
C GLY A 34 -18.04 12.03 6.06
N SER A 35 -18.59 10.90 6.44
CA SER A 35 -18.48 10.34 7.79
C SER A 35 -17.98 8.92 7.71
N TYR A 36 -16.99 8.57 8.55
CA TYR A 36 -16.39 7.25 8.58
C TYR A 36 -16.36 6.75 10.02
N THR A 37 -16.82 5.53 10.21
CA THR A 37 -16.66 4.77 11.44
C THR A 37 -15.70 3.61 11.16
N THR A 38 -14.58 3.55 11.86
CA THR A 38 -13.61 2.46 11.75
C THR A 38 -13.49 1.74 13.08
N LEU A 39 -13.67 0.42 13.05
CA LEU A 39 -13.43 -0.48 14.18
C LEU A 39 -12.19 -1.30 13.88
N ASN A 40 -11.27 -1.41 14.86
CA ASN A 40 -10.11 -2.29 14.77
C ASN A 40 -10.04 -3.15 16.02
N THR A 41 -9.59 -4.40 15.82
CA THR A 41 -9.31 -5.35 16.90
C THR A 41 -7.93 -5.96 16.69
N ASP A 42 -7.18 -6.14 17.76
CA ASP A 42 -5.88 -6.80 17.77
C ASP A 42 -5.85 -7.76 18.96
N ALA A 43 -5.83 -9.06 18.68
CA ALA A 43 -5.72 -10.11 19.66
C ALA A 43 -4.33 -10.77 19.52
N GLU A 44 -3.57 -10.80 20.59
CA GLU A 44 -2.24 -11.36 20.65
C GLU A 44 -2.15 -12.44 21.71
N ALA A 45 -1.60 -13.59 21.33
CA ALA A 45 -1.20 -14.65 22.25
C ALA A 45 0.30 -14.83 22.16
N ARG A 46 1.00 -14.77 23.27
CA ARG A 46 2.46 -14.79 23.32
C ARG A 46 2.98 -15.88 24.27
N THR A 47 4.04 -16.54 23.85
CA THR A 47 4.95 -17.32 24.69
C THR A 47 6.35 -16.70 24.60
N PRO A 48 7.35 -17.18 25.36
CA PRO A 48 8.72 -16.69 25.22
C PRO A 48 9.35 -16.85 23.83
N THR A 49 8.85 -17.78 23.01
CA THR A 49 9.40 -18.09 21.68
C THR A 49 8.40 -17.96 20.54
N SER A 50 7.12 -17.84 20.83
CA SER A 50 6.07 -17.81 19.81
C SER A 50 5.12 -16.68 20.05
N LYS A 51 4.60 -16.12 18.94
CA LYS A 51 3.60 -15.08 18.94
C LYS A 51 2.53 -15.40 17.91
N PHE A 52 1.28 -15.42 18.33
CA PHE A 52 0.14 -15.43 17.44
C PHE A 52 -0.56 -14.07 17.52
N ASN A 53 -0.86 -13.48 16.38
CA ASN A 53 -1.57 -12.22 16.30
C ASN A 53 -2.74 -12.35 15.32
N PHE A 54 -3.92 -11.96 15.75
CA PHE A 54 -5.11 -11.85 14.93
C PHE A 54 -5.57 -10.40 14.91
N ARG A 55 -5.79 -9.85 13.72
CA ARG A 55 -6.29 -8.49 13.51
C ARG A 55 -7.55 -8.54 12.68
N GLY A 56 -8.51 -7.71 13.06
CA GLY A 56 -9.70 -7.44 12.28
C GLY A 56 -9.92 -5.95 12.18
N ASP A 57 -10.31 -5.47 11.01
CA ASP A 57 -10.69 -4.08 10.79
C ASP A 57 -11.96 -3.99 9.96
N GLY A 58 -12.77 -2.97 10.24
CA GLY A 58 -13.95 -2.65 9.46
C GLY A 58 -14.14 -1.15 9.41
N THR A 59 -14.41 -0.61 8.22
CA THR A 59 -14.67 0.81 8.01
C THR A 59 -15.95 0.98 7.21
N TYR A 60 -16.94 1.62 7.80
CA TYR A 60 -18.12 2.11 7.10
C TYR A 60 -17.91 3.58 6.77
N LYS A 61 -18.14 3.94 5.50
CA LYS A 61 -18.01 5.31 4.99
C LYS A 61 -19.31 5.70 4.31
N LYS A 62 -19.75 6.92 4.59
CA LYS A 62 -20.91 7.52 3.93
C LYS A 62 -20.59 8.93 3.51
N TYR A 63 -21.00 9.28 2.30
CA TYR A 63 -20.80 10.60 1.72
C TYR A 63 -22.13 11.22 1.34
N TRP A 64 -22.21 12.52 1.52
CA TRP A 64 -23.35 13.38 1.16
C TRP A 64 -22.87 14.56 0.32
N GLY A 65 -23.80 15.14 -0.45
CA GLY A 65 -23.56 16.34 -1.24
C GLY A 65 -23.35 16.07 -2.73
N PRO A 66 -23.20 17.14 -3.53
CA PRO A 66 -23.10 17.03 -4.98
C PRO A 66 -21.86 16.21 -5.44
N GLY A 67 -20.79 16.25 -4.68
CA GLY A 67 -19.58 15.48 -4.98
C GLY A 67 -19.74 13.96 -4.85
N ALA A 68 -20.72 13.50 -4.07
CA ALA A 68 -21.07 12.10 -3.93
C ALA A 68 -22.05 11.59 -5.01
N ALA A 69 -22.67 12.48 -5.78
CA ALA A 69 -23.64 12.12 -6.79
C ALA A 69 -23.00 11.33 -7.95
N GLY A 70 -23.69 10.28 -8.41
CA GLY A 70 -23.23 9.42 -9.51
C GLY A 70 -22.17 8.38 -9.13
N THR A 71 -21.80 8.26 -7.84
CA THR A 71 -20.95 7.20 -7.30
C THR A 71 -21.67 6.53 -6.15
N ALA A 72 -21.23 5.33 -5.75
CA ALA A 72 -21.76 4.77 -4.52
C ALA A 72 -21.46 5.76 -3.38
N SER A 73 -22.51 6.16 -2.65
CA SER A 73 -22.40 7.10 -1.53
C SER A 73 -22.03 6.41 -0.21
N GLU A 74 -22.06 5.09 -0.20
CA GLU A 74 -21.77 4.26 0.96
C GLU A 74 -20.76 3.18 0.59
N PHE A 75 -19.79 2.95 1.46
CA PHE A 75 -18.74 1.96 1.28
C PHE A 75 -18.53 1.21 2.59
N LEU A 76 -18.44 -0.10 2.50
CA LEU A 76 -18.03 -0.95 3.59
C LEU A 76 -16.73 -1.66 3.20
N ASN A 77 -15.66 -1.36 3.91
CA ASN A 77 -14.38 -2.02 3.74
C ASN A 77 -14.09 -2.79 5.02
N TYR A 78 -13.66 -4.03 4.91
CA TYR A 78 -13.30 -4.82 6.08
C TYR A 78 -12.25 -5.86 5.72
N GLY A 79 -11.55 -6.33 6.74
CA GLY A 79 -10.53 -7.32 6.55
C GLY A 79 -10.12 -7.97 7.86
N PHE A 80 -9.41 -9.07 7.72
CA PHE A 80 -8.78 -9.73 8.84
C PHE A 80 -7.43 -10.30 8.42
N SER A 81 -6.53 -10.45 9.39
CA SER A 81 -5.27 -11.16 9.22
C SER A 81 -4.97 -12.01 10.46
N ALA A 82 -4.29 -13.12 10.22
CA ALA A 82 -3.76 -13.99 11.26
C ALA A 82 -2.29 -14.24 10.96
N ARG A 83 -1.43 -14.00 11.94
CA ARG A 83 0.01 -14.20 11.85
C ARG A 83 0.52 -15.04 13.00
N TYR A 84 1.25 -16.08 12.67
CA TYR A 84 2.04 -16.84 13.60
C TYR A 84 3.52 -16.53 13.38
N GLU A 85 4.25 -16.27 14.45
CA GLU A 85 5.69 -15.99 14.42
C GLU A 85 6.37 -16.85 15.49
N GLN A 86 7.46 -17.47 15.11
CA GLN A 86 8.35 -18.21 16.00
C GLN A 86 9.74 -17.60 15.96
N ARG A 87 10.36 -17.46 17.15
CA ARG A 87 11.72 -16.97 17.32
C ARG A 87 12.55 -17.95 18.11
N GLU A 88 13.79 -18.10 17.72
CA GLU A 88 14.72 -18.88 18.52
C GLU A 88 15.24 -18.04 19.71
N LYS A 89 15.36 -18.65 20.90
CA LYS A 89 15.78 -17.91 22.12
C LYS A 89 17.22 -17.40 22.07
N THR A 90 18.09 -18.08 21.34
CA THR A 90 19.55 -17.87 21.36
C THR A 90 20.09 -17.20 20.14
N ARG A 91 19.26 -17.05 19.07
CA ARG A 91 19.62 -16.43 17.80
C ARG A 91 18.53 -15.45 17.38
N PHE A 92 18.87 -14.49 16.51
CA PHE A 92 17.90 -13.58 15.87
C PHE A 92 17.11 -14.25 14.74
N ASP A 93 17.02 -15.59 14.79
CA ASP A 93 16.32 -16.38 13.81
C ASP A 93 14.81 -16.26 14.03
N ARG A 94 14.08 -16.02 12.97
CA ARG A 94 12.64 -15.81 12.98
C ARG A 94 12.00 -16.53 11.81
N GLU A 95 10.91 -17.20 12.07
CA GLU A 95 10.02 -17.77 11.06
C GLU A 95 8.61 -17.21 11.27
N TYR A 96 7.90 -16.97 10.20
CA TYR A 96 6.51 -16.56 10.32
C TYR A 96 5.67 -17.00 9.12
N VAL A 97 4.38 -17.16 9.38
CA VAL A 97 3.34 -17.29 8.36
C VAL A 97 2.22 -16.32 8.68
N GLU A 98 1.64 -15.75 7.64
CA GLU A 98 0.53 -14.81 7.73
C GLU A 98 -0.47 -15.12 6.64
N ALA A 99 -1.76 -15.08 6.98
CA ALA A 99 -2.85 -15.10 6.03
C ALA A 99 -3.73 -13.89 6.30
N SER A 100 -4.16 -13.21 5.23
CA SER A 100 -5.05 -12.06 5.32
C SER A 100 -6.08 -12.09 4.21
N TRP A 101 -7.26 -11.58 4.52
CA TRP A 101 -8.31 -11.32 3.56
C TRP A 101 -8.85 -9.90 3.75
N ARG A 102 -9.10 -9.21 2.65
CA ARG A 102 -9.61 -7.84 2.65
C ARG A 102 -10.59 -7.63 1.52
N GLN A 103 -11.71 -7.00 1.85
CA GLN A 103 -12.65 -6.45 0.89
C GLN A 103 -12.59 -4.92 0.92
N GLN A 104 -12.53 -4.29 -0.23
CA GLN A 104 -12.51 -2.84 -0.34
C GLN A 104 -13.30 -2.36 -1.56
N SER A 105 -13.88 -1.15 -1.47
CA SER A 105 -14.57 -0.54 -2.60
C SER A 105 -13.63 -0.28 -3.77
N THR A 106 -14.02 -0.69 -4.97
CA THR A 106 -13.25 -0.51 -6.20
C THR A 106 -12.99 0.96 -6.52
N ALA A 107 -13.98 1.82 -6.34
CA ALA A 107 -13.85 3.26 -6.63
C ALA A 107 -12.78 3.93 -5.77
N LEU A 108 -12.69 3.59 -4.47
CA LEU A 108 -11.67 4.13 -3.59
C LEU A 108 -10.30 3.51 -3.83
N ALA A 109 -10.24 2.22 -4.16
CA ALA A 109 -8.99 1.56 -4.49
C ALA A 109 -8.36 2.19 -5.75
N LEU A 110 -9.16 2.42 -6.78
CA LEU A 110 -8.73 3.09 -8.01
C LEU A 110 -8.29 4.54 -7.78
N LEU A 111 -9.04 5.28 -6.98
CA LEU A 111 -8.66 6.65 -6.64
C LEU A 111 -7.32 6.70 -5.90
N ASN A 112 -7.10 5.79 -4.98
CA ASN A 112 -5.86 5.74 -4.21
C ASN A 112 -4.66 5.26 -5.04
N ASP A 113 -4.88 4.34 -5.96
CA ASP A 113 -3.81 3.73 -6.77
C ASP A 113 -3.49 4.53 -8.04
N LEU A 114 -4.51 4.87 -8.80
CA LEU A 114 -4.36 5.52 -10.10
C LEU A 114 -4.63 7.03 -10.06
N GLY A 115 -5.16 7.54 -8.94
CA GLY A 115 -5.64 8.92 -8.83
C GLY A 115 -6.79 9.25 -9.79
N VAL A 116 -7.44 8.23 -10.34
CA VAL A 116 -8.53 8.38 -11.31
C VAL A 116 -9.84 8.09 -10.63
N SER A 117 -10.78 9.02 -10.74
CA SER A 117 -12.16 8.76 -10.35
C SER A 117 -12.87 8.00 -11.46
N VAL A 118 -13.06 6.71 -11.24
CA VAL A 118 -13.91 5.90 -12.10
C VAL A 118 -15.24 5.69 -11.38
N PRO A 119 -16.37 6.02 -12.00
CA PRO A 119 -17.69 5.76 -11.41
C PRO A 119 -18.00 4.25 -11.48
N THR A 120 -17.30 3.45 -10.69
CA THR A 120 -17.54 2.03 -10.55
C THR A 120 -18.19 1.75 -9.22
N SER A 121 -19.21 0.91 -9.23
CA SER A 121 -19.73 0.23 -8.05
C SER A 121 -19.06 -1.13 -7.93
N GLY A 122 -19.02 -1.69 -6.74
CA GLY A 122 -18.50 -3.03 -6.49
C GLY A 122 -17.27 -3.06 -5.59
N PHE A 123 -16.80 -4.25 -5.32
CA PHE A 123 -15.74 -4.50 -4.35
C PHE A 123 -14.60 -5.29 -4.99
N ILE A 124 -13.44 -5.12 -4.41
CA ILE A 124 -12.24 -5.91 -4.67
C ILE A 124 -12.02 -6.78 -3.44
N ASP A 125 -11.96 -8.09 -3.66
CA ASP A 125 -11.57 -9.06 -2.64
C ASP A 125 -10.12 -9.45 -2.87
N ARG A 126 -9.31 -9.38 -1.81
CA ARG A 126 -7.91 -9.81 -1.85
C ARG A 126 -7.63 -10.80 -0.73
N LEU A 127 -7.21 -11.99 -1.11
CA LEU A 127 -6.69 -13.01 -0.22
C LEU A 127 -5.17 -13.04 -0.37
N THR A 128 -4.43 -12.99 0.73
CA THR A 128 -2.96 -13.02 0.71
C THR A 128 -2.45 -14.02 1.73
N ALA A 129 -1.48 -14.83 1.32
CA ALA A 129 -0.70 -15.70 2.19
C ALA A 129 0.77 -15.32 2.07
N THR A 130 1.45 -15.17 3.20
CA THR A 130 2.87 -14.79 3.27
C THR A 130 3.58 -15.72 4.23
N GLY A 131 4.77 -16.20 3.84
CA GLY A 131 5.68 -16.93 4.71
C GLY A 131 7.07 -16.31 4.63
N GLY A 132 7.80 -16.30 5.73
CA GLY A 132 9.14 -15.76 5.73
C GLY A 132 10.02 -16.42 6.79
N VAL A 133 11.31 -16.41 6.52
CA VAL A 133 12.36 -16.87 7.40
C VAL A 133 13.53 -15.90 7.38
N ASP A 134 14.01 -15.52 8.55
CA ASP A 134 15.23 -14.76 8.76
C ASP A 134 16.22 -15.63 9.51
N ARG A 135 17.46 -15.73 9.03
CA ARG A 135 18.53 -16.53 9.63
C ARG A 135 19.81 -15.71 9.76
N SER A 136 20.39 -15.74 10.95
CA SER A 136 21.72 -15.19 11.19
C SER A 136 22.75 -16.25 10.86
N ILE A 137 23.40 -16.13 9.70
CA ILE A 137 24.43 -17.07 9.24
C ILE A 137 25.74 -16.87 10.04
N THR A 138 26.08 -15.61 10.28
CA THR A 138 27.19 -15.21 11.13
C THR A 138 26.77 -14.07 12.06
N ALA A 139 27.65 -13.58 12.91
CA ALA A 139 27.37 -12.43 13.76
C ALA A 139 27.09 -11.13 12.96
N ILE A 140 27.53 -11.08 11.68
CA ILE A 140 27.40 -9.91 10.81
C ILE A 140 26.57 -10.15 9.56
N ASP A 141 26.27 -11.42 9.21
CA ASP A 141 25.50 -11.79 8.02
C ASP A 141 24.13 -12.33 8.40
N THR A 142 23.11 -11.78 7.77
CA THR A 142 21.72 -12.25 7.88
C THR A 142 21.19 -12.55 6.50
N VAL A 143 20.50 -13.65 6.36
CA VAL A 143 19.75 -14.02 5.13
C VAL A 143 18.27 -14.08 5.47
N SER A 144 17.47 -13.50 4.61
CA SER A 144 16.01 -13.52 4.69
C SER A 144 15.42 -14.10 3.41
N LEU A 145 14.42 -14.94 3.54
CA LEU A 145 13.60 -15.43 2.45
C LEU A 145 12.14 -15.10 2.74
N LEU A 146 11.45 -14.55 1.77
CA LEU A 146 10.03 -14.22 1.80
C LEU A 146 9.34 -14.84 0.61
N ALA A 147 8.19 -15.46 0.83
CA ALA A 147 7.27 -15.87 -0.22
C ALA A 147 5.87 -15.31 0.08
N THR A 148 5.25 -14.71 -0.92
CA THR A 148 3.89 -14.17 -0.83
C THR A 148 3.09 -14.63 -2.01
N SER A 149 1.86 -15.07 -1.80
CA SER A 149 0.90 -15.30 -2.86
C SER A 149 -0.39 -14.56 -2.53
N SER A 150 -0.91 -13.81 -3.50
CA SER A 150 -2.18 -13.10 -3.35
C SER A 150 -3.08 -13.35 -4.53
N ARG A 151 -4.37 -13.50 -4.26
CA ARG A 151 -5.43 -13.58 -5.27
C ARG A 151 -6.34 -12.38 -5.12
N THR A 152 -6.47 -11.62 -6.20
CA THR A 152 -7.38 -10.48 -6.30
C THR A 152 -8.54 -10.86 -7.21
N SER A 153 -9.75 -10.72 -6.70
CA SER A 153 -11.00 -10.93 -7.43
C SER A 153 -11.87 -9.67 -7.36
N TYR A 154 -12.73 -9.52 -8.34
CA TYR A 154 -13.58 -8.36 -8.50
C TYR A 154 -15.03 -8.81 -8.58
N GLU A 155 -15.93 -8.05 -7.96
CA GLU A 155 -17.35 -8.23 -8.27
C GLU A 155 -17.63 -7.91 -9.75
N PRO A 156 -18.59 -8.62 -10.39
CA PRO A 156 -18.86 -8.46 -11.83
C PRO A 156 -19.13 -7.03 -12.29
N SER A 157 -19.63 -6.18 -11.39
CA SER A 157 -19.93 -4.77 -11.68
C SER A 157 -18.72 -3.85 -11.61
N SER A 158 -17.56 -4.33 -11.13
CA SER A 158 -16.39 -3.49 -10.84
C SER A 158 -15.42 -3.31 -12.01
N GLY A 159 -15.56 -4.09 -13.07
CA GLY A 159 -14.77 -3.96 -14.31
C GLY A 159 -13.28 -4.34 -14.20
N GLY A 160 -12.83 -4.91 -13.10
CA GLY A 160 -11.44 -5.34 -12.90
C GLY A 160 -11.18 -6.74 -13.47
N THR A 161 -9.94 -7.01 -13.87
CA THR A 161 -9.48 -8.34 -14.27
C THR A 161 -8.91 -9.09 -13.09
N PRO A 162 -9.50 -10.23 -12.67
CA PRO A 162 -8.94 -11.04 -11.58
C PRO A 162 -7.51 -11.46 -11.88
N PHE A 163 -6.66 -11.48 -10.87
CA PHE A 163 -5.28 -11.94 -11.02
C PHE A 163 -4.76 -12.61 -9.76
N THR A 164 -3.79 -13.48 -9.94
CA THR A 164 -2.96 -14.04 -8.89
C THR A 164 -1.56 -13.46 -9.02
N ASP A 165 -1.01 -13.06 -7.87
CA ASP A 165 0.33 -12.49 -7.75
C ASP A 165 1.12 -13.37 -6.79
N THR A 166 2.22 -13.93 -7.26
CA THR A 166 3.12 -14.77 -6.46
C THR A 166 4.53 -14.20 -6.51
N LEU A 167 5.07 -13.88 -5.36
CA LEU A 167 6.36 -13.23 -5.18
C LEU A 167 7.25 -14.06 -4.27
N VAL A 168 8.50 -14.22 -4.68
CA VAL A 168 9.57 -14.78 -3.83
C VAL A 168 10.73 -13.80 -3.81
N ARG A 169 11.20 -13.46 -2.60
CA ARG A 169 12.33 -12.54 -2.40
C ARG A 169 13.37 -13.17 -1.49
N GLY A 170 14.61 -13.19 -1.95
CA GLY A 170 15.80 -13.44 -1.13
C GLY A 170 16.50 -12.12 -0.80
N ASN A 171 16.98 -11.97 0.42
CA ASN A 171 17.78 -10.83 0.82
C ASN A 171 18.96 -11.29 1.68
N TRP A 172 20.15 -10.82 1.35
CA TRP A 172 21.34 -10.96 2.17
C TRP A 172 21.77 -9.61 2.67
N ARG A 173 22.03 -9.51 3.96
CA ARG A 173 22.50 -8.28 4.62
C ARG A 173 23.76 -8.56 5.40
N ARG A 174 24.79 -7.71 5.22
CA ARG A 174 26.04 -7.75 5.94
C ARG A 174 26.30 -6.45 6.69
N ALA A 175 26.47 -6.55 7.99
CA ALA A 175 26.95 -5.44 8.80
C ALA A 175 28.44 -5.22 8.54
N LEU A 176 28.82 -4.06 8.00
CA LEU A 176 30.23 -3.67 7.78
C LEU A 176 30.83 -3.07 9.05
N SER A 177 29.97 -2.41 9.83
CA SER A 177 30.29 -1.85 11.14
C SER A 177 29.04 -1.79 12.02
N SER A 178 29.14 -1.24 13.22
CA SER A 178 27.98 -1.02 14.10
C SER A 178 26.98 0.01 13.53
N VAL A 179 27.39 0.80 12.52
CA VAL A 179 26.59 1.91 11.95
C VAL A 179 26.36 1.79 10.45
N THR A 180 26.98 0.82 9.78
CA THR A 180 26.86 0.62 8.33
C THR A 180 26.61 -0.82 7.97
N ALA A 181 25.73 -1.05 6.98
CA ALA A 181 25.48 -2.35 6.38
C ALA A 181 25.25 -2.22 4.88
N ILE A 182 25.54 -3.29 4.17
CA ILE A 182 25.14 -3.49 2.77
C ILE A 182 24.09 -4.60 2.71
N ASN A 183 23.26 -4.56 1.70
CA ASN A 183 22.29 -5.60 1.40
C ASN A 183 22.24 -5.86 -0.11
N VAL A 184 21.91 -7.09 -0.45
CA VAL A 184 21.62 -7.52 -1.83
C VAL A 184 20.29 -8.25 -1.78
N SER A 185 19.37 -7.88 -2.63
CA SER A 185 18.07 -8.56 -2.75
C SER A 185 17.83 -8.98 -4.19
N SER A 186 17.26 -10.18 -4.34
CA SER A 186 16.75 -10.69 -5.60
C SER A 186 15.30 -11.11 -5.39
N GLU A 187 14.44 -10.74 -6.34
CA GLU A 187 13.01 -10.97 -6.27
C GLU A 187 12.49 -11.47 -7.60
N TYR A 188 11.66 -12.48 -7.53
CA TYR A 188 10.86 -12.98 -8.66
C TYR A 188 9.39 -12.83 -8.34
N GLU A 189 8.62 -12.23 -9.24
CA GLU A 189 7.18 -12.05 -9.13
C GLU A 189 6.51 -12.58 -10.40
N LEU A 190 5.47 -13.38 -10.23
CA LEU A 190 4.63 -13.91 -11.29
C LEU A 190 3.21 -13.42 -11.11
N LEU A 191 2.70 -12.71 -12.10
CA LEU A 191 1.32 -12.25 -12.20
C LEU A 191 0.59 -13.06 -13.26
N GLU A 192 -0.51 -13.68 -12.87
CA GLU A 192 -1.37 -14.49 -13.76
C GLU A 192 -2.76 -13.85 -13.82
N TYR A 193 -3.14 -13.33 -14.97
CA TYR A 193 -4.42 -12.65 -15.18
C TYR A 193 -5.48 -13.60 -15.70
N GLY A 194 -6.65 -13.60 -15.06
CA GLY A 194 -7.84 -14.36 -15.48
C GLY A 194 -8.60 -13.70 -16.63
N ASN A 195 -7.88 -13.16 -17.62
CA ASN A 195 -8.47 -12.60 -18.85
C ASN A 195 -8.54 -13.66 -19.96
N SER A 196 -9.27 -13.33 -21.05
CA SER A 196 -9.42 -14.23 -22.21
C SER A 196 -8.11 -14.59 -22.92
N PHE A 197 -7.04 -13.83 -22.64
CA PHE A 197 -5.71 -14.01 -23.22
C PHE A 197 -4.77 -14.79 -22.31
N ASN A 198 -5.19 -15.18 -21.09
CA ASN A 198 -4.33 -15.82 -20.08
C ASN A 198 -2.98 -15.10 -19.96
N THR A 199 -3.02 -13.78 -19.83
CA THR A 199 -1.82 -12.96 -19.77
C THR A 199 -1.01 -13.31 -18.52
N GLN A 200 0.28 -13.54 -18.69
CA GLN A 200 1.24 -13.73 -17.60
C GLN A 200 2.29 -12.63 -17.67
N VAL A 201 2.70 -12.14 -16.50
CA VAL A 201 3.80 -11.19 -16.38
C VAL A 201 4.78 -11.72 -15.36
N GLN A 202 6.03 -11.87 -15.79
CA GLN A 202 7.14 -12.25 -14.93
C GLN A 202 8.01 -11.02 -14.68
N ILE A 203 8.34 -10.76 -13.43
CA ILE A 203 9.16 -9.62 -13.04
C ILE A 203 10.32 -10.12 -12.20
N PHE A 204 11.52 -9.84 -12.65
CA PHE A 204 12.76 -10.10 -11.91
C PHE A 204 13.31 -8.76 -11.44
N ARG A 205 13.62 -8.64 -10.14
CA ARG A 205 14.18 -7.42 -9.55
C ARG A 205 15.43 -7.76 -8.76
N ASP A 206 16.55 -7.16 -9.13
CA ASP A 206 17.80 -7.28 -8.41
C ASP A 206 18.24 -5.90 -7.92
N GLN A 207 18.53 -5.79 -6.62
CA GLN A 207 18.93 -4.54 -6.00
C GLN A 207 20.12 -4.73 -5.07
N VAL A 208 20.93 -3.69 -5.01
CA VAL A 208 21.98 -3.52 -4.01
C VAL A 208 21.65 -2.32 -3.14
N GLY A 209 21.83 -2.46 -1.84
CA GLY A 209 21.49 -1.41 -0.91
C GLY A 209 22.60 -1.14 0.11
N PHE A 210 22.47 0.03 0.70
CA PHE A 210 23.37 0.55 1.72
C PHE A 210 22.59 1.23 2.82
N ASP A 211 22.84 0.82 4.07
CA ASP A 211 22.29 1.44 5.28
C ASP A 211 23.43 2.11 6.04
N ALA A 212 23.26 3.37 6.46
CA ALA A 212 24.23 4.08 7.27
C ALA A 212 23.56 4.94 8.35
N THR A 213 24.04 4.83 9.57
CA THR A 213 23.80 5.80 10.63
C THR A 213 24.96 6.78 10.62
N LEU A 214 24.78 7.91 9.90
CA LEU A 214 25.85 8.90 9.67
C LEU A 214 26.19 9.68 10.94
N SER A 215 25.22 9.83 11.83
CA SER A 215 25.41 10.43 13.15
C SER A 215 24.29 9.99 14.11
N ALA A 216 24.35 10.38 15.36
CA ALA A 216 23.27 10.13 16.35
C ALA A 216 21.90 10.67 15.91
N VAL A 217 21.88 11.64 14.98
CA VAL A 217 20.66 12.32 14.53
C VAL A 217 20.35 12.08 13.04
N LEU A 218 21.26 11.48 12.27
CA LEU A 218 21.12 11.34 10.83
C LEU A 218 21.34 9.88 10.40
N SER A 219 20.33 9.28 9.77
CA SER A 219 20.42 7.97 9.13
C SER A 219 20.00 8.04 7.66
N PHE A 220 20.65 7.23 6.85
CA PHE A 220 20.43 7.11 5.42
C PHE A 220 20.33 5.66 5.02
N ARG A 221 19.37 5.33 4.15
CA ARG A 221 19.24 4.03 3.48
C ARG A 221 19.00 4.29 2.01
N ALA A 222 19.63 3.52 1.16
CA ALA A 222 19.32 3.53 -0.27
C ALA A 222 19.46 2.13 -0.85
N ASN A 223 18.60 1.79 -1.79
CA ASN A 223 18.65 0.61 -2.63
C ASN A 223 18.53 1.07 -4.08
N ALA A 224 19.28 0.46 -4.96
CA ALA A 224 19.23 0.70 -6.40
C ALA A 224 19.39 -0.62 -7.15
N GLY A 225 18.69 -0.75 -8.26
CA GLY A 225 18.73 -1.97 -9.03
C GLY A 225 17.98 -1.86 -10.34
N VAL A 226 17.66 -3.03 -10.89
CA VAL A 226 16.95 -3.16 -12.15
C VAL A 226 15.77 -4.10 -12.01
N ALA A 227 14.71 -3.82 -12.76
CA ALA A 227 13.58 -4.71 -12.97
C ALA A 227 13.59 -5.16 -14.44
N TYR A 228 13.54 -6.46 -14.67
CA TYR A 228 13.34 -7.06 -15.97
C TYR A 228 11.94 -7.68 -16.01
N LEU A 229 11.11 -7.22 -16.93
CA LEU A 229 9.72 -7.63 -17.09
C LEU A 229 9.56 -8.41 -18.38
N VAL A 230 8.86 -9.54 -18.32
CA VAL A 230 8.44 -10.30 -19.49
C VAL A 230 6.92 -10.45 -19.42
N THR A 231 6.23 -10.01 -20.46
CA THR A 231 4.78 -10.14 -20.59
C THR A 231 4.47 -11.11 -21.72
N ASP A 232 3.83 -12.22 -21.39
CA ASP A 232 3.35 -13.20 -22.33
C ASP A 232 1.82 -13.13 -22.42
N ARG A 233 1.30 -12.94 -23.61
CA ARG A 233 -0.14 -13.00 -23.90
C ARG A 233 -0.44 -14.26 -24.67
N GLY A 234 -1.35 -15.06 -24.18
CA GLY A 234 -1.85 -16.23 -24.88
C GLY A 234 -2.55 -15.82 -26.18
N VAL A 235 -2.68 -16.81 -27.04
CA VAL A 235 -3.21 -16.64 -28.38
C VAL A 235 -4.68 -16.28 -28.36
N SER A 236 -5.05 -15.12 -28.90
CA SER A 236 -6.43 -14.81 -29.28
C SER A 236 -6.73 -15.41 -30.64
N THR A 237 -7.61 -16.40 -30.69
CA THR A 237 -8.12 -16.94 -31.98
C THR A 237 -9.26 -16.07 -32.45
N SER A 238 -9.02 -15.16 -33.37
CA SER A 238 -10.07 -14.52 -34.15
C SER A 238 -10.25 -15.26 -35.45
N SER A 239 -11.41 -15.89 -35.65
CA SER A 239 -11.76 -16.51 -36.95
C SER A 239 -12.58 -15.49 -37.74
N PHE A 240 -12.00 -14.94 -38.78
CA PHE A 240 -12.71 -14.21 -39.80
C PHE A 240 -12.44 -14.90 -41.15
N GLY A 241 -13.48 -15.38 -41.80
CA GLY A 241 -13.37 -15.98 -43.15
C GLY A 241 -12.56 -17.28 -43.21
N GLY A 242 -12.52 -18.09 -42.12
CA GLY A 242 -11.87 -19.41 -42.15
C GLY A 242 -10.33 -19.40 -41.96
N VAL A 243 -9.74 -18.22 -41.70
CA VAL A 243 -8.33 -18.10 -41.39
C VAL A 243 -8.19 -17.78 -39.91
N THR A 244 -7.63 -18.72 -39.14
CA THR A 244 -7.29 -18.54 -37.73
C THR A 244 -5.86 -18.05 -37.68
N SER A 245 -5.65 -16.77 -37.34
CA SER A 245 -4.33 -16.25 -37.08
C SER A 245 -4.11 -16.18 -35.56
N ALA A 246 -3.18 -16.97 -35.09
CA ALA A 246 -2.82 -17.06 -33.69
C ALA A 246 -1.37 -16.58 -33.54
N THR A 247 -1.16 -15.39 -33.05
CA THR A 247 0.18 -14.86 -32.80
C THR A 247 0.35 -14.64 -31.32
N PRO A 248 1.21 -15.39 -30.60
CA PRO A 248 1.60 -15.06 -29.26
C PRO A 248 2.36 -13.71 -29.27
N VAL A 249 1.98 -12.80 -28.40
CA VAL A 249 2.68 -11.52 -28.26
C VAL A 249 3.45 -11.59 -26.95
N SER A 250 4.77 -11.75 -27.05
CA SER A 250 5.68 -11.59 -25.92
C SER A 250 6.38 -10.23 -26.03
N SER A 251 6.46 -9.51 -24.93
CA SER A 251 7.19 -8.25 -24.84
C SER A 251 8.06 -8.23 -23.58
N SER A 252 9.23 -7.62 -23.67
CA SER A 252 10.12 -7.46 -22.53
C SER A 252 10.47 -5.98 -22.32
N LEU A 253 10.69 -5.61 -21.09
CA LEU A 253 11.08 -4.27 -20.66
C LEU A 253 12.11 -4.37 -19.55
N VAL A 254 13.12 -3.51 -19.60
CA VAL A 254 14.06 -3.29 -18.50
C VAL A 254 13.86 -1.89 -17.98
N ASP A 255 13.75 -1.73 -16.67
CA ASP A 255 13.66 -0.41 -16.03
C ASP A 255 14.49 -0.37 -14.75
N TRP A 256 14.90 0.82 -14.36
CA TRP A 256 15.55 1.06 -13.08
C TRP A 256 14.52 1.06 -11.96
N ILE A 257 14.94 0.53 -10.82
CA ILE A 257 14.13 0.57 -9.58
C ILE A 257 15.05 0.98 -8.43
N GLY A 258 14.47 1.55 -7.39
CA GLY A 258 15.21 1.90 -6.20
C GLY A 258 14.41 2.71 -5.21
N ASP A 259 14.98 2.85 -4.04
CA ASP A 259 14.47 3.71 -2.98
C ASP A 259 15.61 4.34 -2.20
N ALA A 260 15.34 5.51 -1.65
CA ALA A 260 16.24 6.20 -0.73
C ALA A 260 15.43 6.82 0.40
N VAL A 261 15.87 6.63 1.63
CA VAL A 261 15.26 7.19 2.83
C VAL A 261 16.32 7.93 3.63
N LEU A 262 16.08 9.20 3.87
CA LEU A 262 16.85 10.03 4.77
C LEU A 262 16.00 10.36 6.00
N THR A 263 16.51 10.06 7.19
CA THR A 263 15.84 10.44 8.45
C THR A 263 16.77 11.34 9.24
N TYR A 264 16.28 12.54 9.58
CA TYR A 264 17.01 13.53 10.35
C TYR A 264 16.23 13.91 11.60
N ARG A 265 16.78 13.60 12.77
CA ARG A 265 16.28 14.01 14.09
C ARG A 265 16.86 15.36 14.42
N MET A 266 16.22 16.44 13.95
CA MET A 266 16.69 17.82 14.12
C MET A 266 16.80 18.20 15.59
N LEU A 267 15.80 17.79 16.39
CA LEU A 267 15.71 17.99 17.84
C LEU A 267 15.17 16.70 18.47
N LYS A 268 15.20 16.59 19.80
CA LYS A 268 14.56 15.46 20.50
C LYS A 268 13.08 15.31 20.17
N SER A 269 12.42 16.42 19.84
CA SER A 269 10.98 16.49 19.52
C SER A 269 10.68 16.60 18.02
N THR A 270 11.68 16.70 17.14
CA THR A 270 11.46 16.99 15.71
C THR A 270 12.20 15.99 14.84
N THR A 271 11.46 15.31 13.98
CA THR A 271 12.01 14.35 13.01
C THR A 271 11.55 14.73 11.61
N LEU A 272 12.49 14.86 10.69
CA LEU A 272 12.27 14.98 9.24
C LEU A 272 12.61 13.64 8.60
N SER A 273 11.74 13.14 7.74
CA SER A 273 12.00 11.99 6.86
C SER A 273 11.73 12.36 5.43
N VAL A 274 12.65 12.01 4.54
CA VAL A 274 12.49 12.16 3.09
C VAL A 274 12.68 10.80 2.45
N THR A 275 11.70 10.38 1.67
CA THR A 275 11.73 9.11 0.94
C THR A 275 11.57 9.41 -0.54
N ALA A 276 12.44 8.85 -1.36
CA ALA A 276 12.30 8.83 -2.81
C ALA A 276 12.27 7.37 -3.26
N SER A 277 11.38 7.01 -4.18
CA SER A 277 11.28 5.65 -4.69
C SER A 277 10.85 5.60 -6.15
N GLN A 278 11.37 4.61 -6.86
CA GLN A 278 10.93 4.22 -8.19
C GLN A 278 10.63 2.71 -8.18
N SER A 279 9.43 2.36 -8.58
CA SER A 279 8.97 0.96 -8.59
C SER A 279 8.19 0.64 -9.86
N VAL A 280 8.15 -0.64 -10.21
CA VAL A 280 7.32 -1.19 -11.28
C VAL A 280 6.51 -2.33 -10.71
N GLY A 281 5.22 -2.37 -10.99
CA GLY A 281 4.33 -3.41 -10.46
C GLY A 281 2.91 -3.33 -11.00
N PRO A 282 2.04 -4.23 -10.57
CA PRO A 282 0.63 -4.22 -10.95
C PRO A 282 -0.14 -3.13 -10.23
N SER A 283 -1.11 -2.56 -10.93
CA SER A 283 -2.14 -1.72 -10.34
C SER A 283 -3.23 -2.57 -9.69
N VAL A 284 -4.11 -1.93 -8.93
CA VAL A 284 -5.32 -2.57 -8.39
C VAL A 284 -6.27 -3.09 -9.46
N VAL A 285 -6.17 -2.63 -10.71
CA VAL A 285 -6.95 -3.13 -11.86
C VAL A 285 -6.16 -4.12 -12.72
N GLY A 286 -4.95 -4.49 -12.28
CA GLY A 286 -4.12 -5.47 -12.96
C GLY A 286 -3.30 -4.93 -14.13
N SER A 287 -3.29 -3.62 -14.41
CA SER A 287 -2.37 -3.04 -15.40
C SER A 287 -0.99 -2.83 -14.79
N LEU A 288 0.06 -3.07 -15.56
CA LEU A 288 1.42 -2.71 -15.12
C LEU A 288 1.62 -1.20 -15.20
N PHE A 289 2.27 -0.65 -14.18
CA PHE A 289 2.65 0.74 -14.17
C PHE A 289 4.00 0.95 -13.47
N LYS A 290 4.68 1.99 -13.87
CA LYS A 290 5.84 2.54 -13.18
C LYS A 290 5.39 3.69 -12.28
N ARG A 291 5.91 3.72 -11.07
CA ARG A 291 5.64 4.79 -10.11
C ARG A 291 6.94 5.41 -9.64
N ASP A 292 7.06 6.72 -9.82
CA ASP A 292 8.08 7.54 -9.20
C ASP A 292 7.43 8.34 -8.08
N SER A 293 8.04 8.37 -6.90
CA SER A 293 7.47 9.00 -5.71
C SER A 293 8.55 9.69 -4.89
N VAL A 294 8.24 10.89 -4.43
CA VAL A 294 9.03 11.60 -3.41
C VAL A 294 8.08 12.04 -2.32
N ILE A 295 8.42 11.71 -1.07
CA ILE A 295 7.62 12.04 0.11
C ILE A 295 8.55 12.69 1.14
N ALA A 296 8.18 13.87 1.62
CA ALA A 296 8.82 14.52 2.76
C ALA A 296 7.83 14.61 3.91
N SER A 297 8.22 14.21 5.10
CA SER A 297 7.40 14.28 6.31
C SER A 297 8.18 14.88 7.46
N LEU A 298 7.57 15.83 8.17
CA LEU A 298 8.08 16.47 9.36
C LEU A 298 7.11 16.22 10.51
N SER A 299 7.60 15.65 11.60
CA SER A 299 6.83 15.46 12.82
C SER A 299 7.48 16.21 13.97
N HIS A 300 6.70 17.02 14.69
CA HIS A 300 7.13 17.81 15.83
C HIS A 300 6.22 17.57 17.03
N SER A 301 6.78 16.99 18.10
CA SER A 301 6.09 16.85 19.38
C SER A 301 6.19 18.19 20.14
N ILE A 302 5.08 18.93 20.19
CA ILE A 302 5.00 20.21 20.88
C ILE A 302 5.12 19.99 22.40
N ASN A 303 4.47 18.94 22.90
CA ASN A 303 4.55 18.48 24.29
C ASN A 303 4.17 16.99 24.36
N ALA A 304 4.07 16.43 25.58
CA ALA A 304 3.74 15.01 25.78
C ALA A 304 2.35 14.60 25.26
N ARG A 305 1.46 15.56 24.99
CA ARG A 305 0.08 15.29 24.55
C ARG A 305 -0.20 15.74 23.12
N SER A 306 0.63 16.62 22.54
CA SER A 306 0.34 17.19 21.23
C SER A 306 1.49 17.05 20.26
N THR A 307 1.14 16.69 19.02
CA THR A 307 2.06 16.52 17.90
C THR A 307 1.52 17.25 16.68
N LEU A 308 2.40 17.94 15.99
CA LEU A 308 2.14 18.55 14.69
C LEU A 308 2.94 17.82 13.62
N SER A 309 2.27 17.39 12.56
CA SER A 309 2.90 16.66 11.45
C SER A 309 2.58 17.35 10.13
N PHE A 310 3.59 17.47 9.28
CA PHE A 310 3.45 17.94 7.90
C PHE A 310 3.93 16.84 6.96
N SER A 311 3.25 16.68 5.84
CA SER A 311 3.69 15.80 4.77
C SER A 311 3.48 16.48 3.43
N ALA A 312 4.44 16.30 2.52
CA ALA A 312 4.32 16.71 1.14
C ALA A 312 4.77 15.56 0.25
N SER A 313 4.08 15.30 -0.84
CA SER A 313 4.48 14.27 -1.80
C SER A 313 4.29 14.71 -3.24
N GLY A 314 5.17 14.21 -4.11
CA GLY A 314 5.02 14.22 -5.56
C GLY A 314 5.06 12.79 -6.06
N ASN A 315 4.12 12.42 -6.93
CA ASN A 315 4.02 11.09 -7.50
C ASN A 315 3.80 11.20 -9.00
N ARG A 316 4.54 10.39 -9.76
CA ARG A 316 4.34 10.18 -11.20
C ARG A 316 3.98 8.73 -11.44
N GLN A 317 2.90 8.51 -12.13
CA GLN A 317 2.46 7.19 -12.57
C GLN A 317 2.52 7.11 -14.09
N ILE A 318 3.25 6.13 -14.59
CA ILE A 318 3.46 5.91 -16.03
C ILE A 318 2.90 4.52 -16.36
N SER A 319 1.87 4.51 -17.19
CA SER A 319 1.29 3.30 -17.80
C SER A 319 1.09 3.59 -19.30
N THR A 320 -0.07 3.32 -19.86
CA THR A 320 -0.49 3.86 -21.17
C THR A 320 -0.68 5.38 -21.14
N THR A 321 -0.92 5.93 -19.98
CA THR A 321 -0.98 7.38 -19.70
C THR A 321 0.00 7.75 -18.61
N THR A 322 0.53 8.96 -18.64
CA THR A 322 1.33 9.53 -17.55
C THR A 322 0.45 10.49 -16.75
N THR A 323 0.41 10.29 -15.44
CA THR A 323 -0.32 11.16 -14.53
C THR A 323 0.57 11.55 -13.35
N ASP A 324 0.67 12.85 -13.13
CA ASP A 324 1.42 13.44 -12.04
C ASP A 324 0.48 13.95 -10.95
N TYR A 325 0.88 13.71 -9.67
CA TYR A 325 0.15 14.15 -8.49
C TYR A 325 1.09 14.90 -7.56
N ALA A 326 0.56 15.93 -6.91
CA ALA A 326 1.19 16.54 -5.76
C ALA A 326 0.21 16.56 -4.59
N SER A 327 0.69 16.28 -3.39
CA SER A 327 -0.14 16.42 -2.19
C SER A 327 0.63 17.08 -1.07
N ALA A 328 -0.12 17.78 -0.21
CA ALA A 328 0.39 18.34 1.04
C ALA A 328 -0.64 18.12 2.14
N SER A 329 -0.17 17.82 3.35
CA SER A 329 -1.05 17.72 4.51
C SER A 329 -0.42 18.28 5.75
N ALA A 330 -1.27 18.80 6.65
CA ALA A 330 -0.91 19.24 7.99
C ALA A 330 -1.88 18.59 8.98
N THR A 331 -1.35 17.91 9.99
CA THR A 331 -2.14 17.21 11.01
C THR A 331 -1.71 17.69 12.37
N TYR A 332 -2.67 18.13 13.17
CA TYR A 332 -2.50 18.38 14.59
C TYR A 332 -3.21 17.27 15.35
N SER A 333 -2.49 16.58 16.24
CA SER A 333 -3.01 15.50 17.08
C SER A 333 -2.86 15.85 18.55
N TYR A 334 -3.88 15.54 19.35
CA TYR A 334 -3.91 15.81 20.78
C TYR A 334 -4.46 14.61 21.55
N ASN A 335 -3.68 14.08 22.48
CA ASN A 335 -4.09 13.04 23.41
C ASN A 335 -4.96 13.66 24.52
N LEU A 336 -6.28 13.52 24.41
CA LEU A 336 -7.24 13.98 25.42
C LEU A 336 -7.03 13.24 26.74
N THR A 337 -6.90 11.92 26.64
CA THR A 337 -6.57 11.00 27.74
C THR A 337 -5.59 9.94 27.23
N ARG A 338 -5.33 8.89 28.02
CA ARG A 338 -4.56 7.71 27.58
C ARG A 338 -5.30 6.88 26.50
N GLU A 339 -6.62 6.97 26.50
CA GLU A 339 -7.50 6.18 25.64
C GLU A 339 -8.07 6.99 24.47
N TRP A 340 -8.18 8.31 24.64
CA TRP A 340 -8.79 9.20 23.67
C TRP A 340 -7.77 10.08 22.94
N LEU A 341 -7.78 10.00 21.63
CA LEU A 341 -7.00 10.83 20.72
C LEU A 341 -7.95 11.64 19.83
N ALA A 342 -7.71 12.93 19.71
CA ALA A 342 -8.37 13.78 18.71
C ALA A 342 -7.33 14.32 17.73
N SER A 343 -7.69 14.43 16.47
CA SER A 343 -6.84 15.09 15.47
C SER A 343 -7.65 15.87 14.44
N ALA A 344 -7.01 16.91 13.90
CA ALA A 344 -7.50 17.69 12.79
C ALA A 344 -6.45 17.65 11.66
N THR A 345 -6.87 17.33 10.46
CA THR A 345 -6.01 17.22 9.29
C THR A 345 -6.56 18.07 8.16
N TYR A 346 -5.73 18.95 7.64
CA TYR A 346 -5.97 19.58 6.35
C TYR A 346 -5.13 18.86 5.30
N ARG A 347 -5.71 18.54 4.13
CA ARG A 347 -5.03 17.91 3.01
C ARG A 347 -5.38 18.64 1.72
N TYR A 348 -4.36 18.92 0.94
CA TYR A 348 -4.44 19.37 -0.43
C TYR A 348 -3.93 18.27 -1.35
N LEU A 349 -4.64 18.00 -2.43
CA LEU A 349 -4.26 17.06 -3.47
C LEU A 349 -4.49 17.73 -4.83
N HIS A 350 -3.45 17.72 -5.67
CA HIS A 350 -3.47 18.24 -7.04
C HIS A 350 -3.13 17.12 -8.00
N ARG A 351 -3.96 16.93 -9.02
CA ARG A 351 -3.64 16.13 -10.19
C ARG A 351 -3.30 17.08 -11.34
N PHE A 352 -2.13 16.93 -11.93
CA PHE A 352 -1.78 17.64 -13.16
C PHE A 352 -2.53 17.05 -14.35
N ALA A 353 -2.57 17.78 -15.46
CA ALA A 353 -3.13 17.25 -16.69
C ALA A 353 -2.38 15.98 -17.10
N SER A 354 -3.12 14.88 -17.35
CA SER A 354 -2.49 13.66 -17.85
C SER A 354 -2.21 13.78 -19.34
N SER A 355 -1.00 13.35 -19.75
CA SER A 355 -0.66 13.19 -21.15
C SER A 355 -0.95 11.73 -21.55
N GLY A 356 -1.81 11.52 -22.53
CA GLY A 356 -2.11 10.19 -23.06
C GLY A 356 -3.50 10.07 -23.64
N THR A 357 -3.71 9.01 -24.39
CA THR A 357 -5.00 8.63 -24.98
C THR A 357 -5.94 8.08 -23.91
N ALA A 358 -7.23 8.20 -24.16
CA ALA A 358 -8.29 7.68 -23.32
C ALA A 358 -8.01 6.25 -22.85
N ILE A 359 -8.28 5.99 -21.57
CA ILE A 359 -8.24 4.62 -21.03
C ILE A 359 -9.39 3.85 -21.67
N PHE A 360 -9.05 2.80 -22.40
CA PHE A 360 -10.06 1.87 -22.89
C PHE A 360 -10.50 0.98 -21.75
N ASP A 361 -11.79 0.90 -21.50
CA ASP A 361 -12.36 -0.13 -20.66
C ASP A 361 -12.01 -1.50 -21.30
N PRO A 362 -11.24 -2.35 -20.61
CA PRO A 362 -10.81 -3.64 -21.18
C PRO A 362 -11.96 -4.61 -21.44
N ILE A 363 -13.15 -4.34 -20.90
CA ILE A 363 -14.35 -5.20 -21.04
C ILE A 363 -15.26 -4.69 -22.14
N THR A 364 -15.50 -3.38 -22.21
CA THR A 364 -16.45 -2.81 -23.17
C THR A 364 -15.79 -2.25 -24.42
N GLY A 365 -14.47 -2.10 -24.44
CA GLY A 365 -13.73 -1.48 -25.54
C GLY A 365 -14.06 0.01 -25.75
N THR A 366 -14.86 0.61 -24.86
CA THR A 366 -15.23 2.01 -24.97
C THR A 366 -14.18 2.91 -24.28
N PRO A 367 -13.72 3.98 -24.97
CA PRO A 367 -12.81 4.93 -24.33
C PRO A 367 -13.54 5.70 -23.23
N THR A 368 -13.24 5.42 -21.97
CA THR A 368 -13.69 6.26 -20.87
C THR A 368 -12.73 7.44 -20.74
N VAL A 369 -13.12 8.58 -21.28
CA VAL A 369 -12.43 9.86 -21.11
C VAL A 369 -12.77 10.40 -19.73
N SER A 370 -12.23 9.81 -18.67
CA SER A 370 -12.39 10.37 -17.33
C SER A 370 -11.07 10.98 -16.87
N GLY A 371 -11.10 12.29 -16.68
CA GLY A 371 -10.13 12.98 -15.84
C GLY A 371 -8.78 13.32 -16.47
N THR A 372 -8.70 13.60 -17.75
CA THR A 372 -7.46 14.05 -18.42
C THR A 372 -7.01 15.47 -18.06
N GLY A 373 -7.88 16.28 -17.47
CA GLY A 373 -7.55 17.64 -17.04
C GLY A 373 -6.96 17.74 -15.63
N PRO A 374 -6.41 18.91 -15.26
CA PRO A 374 -5.97 19.16 -13.90
C PRO A 374 -7.17 19.19 -12.95
N ALA A 375 -6.95 18.76 -11.71
CA ALA A 375 -7.99 18.77 -10.69
C ALA A 375 -7.40 18.98 -9.30
N ASP A 376 -8.09 19.77 -8.49
CA ASP A 376 -7.73 20.07 -7.11
C ASP A 376 -8.74 19.47 -6.14
N SER A 377 -8.24 19.07 -4.99
CA SER A 377 -9.05 18.64 -3.85
C SER A 377 -8.49 19.22 -2.57
N HIS A 378 -9.33 19.88 -1.80
CA HIS A 378 -9.05 20.33 -0.46
C HIS A 378 -9.92 19.53 0.51
N SER A 379 -9.33 18.95 1.52
CA SER A 379 -10.09 18.25 2.55
C SER A 379 -9.69 18.69 3.94
N LEU A 380 -10.70 18.79 4.81
CA LEU A 380 -10.53 19.02 6.24
C LEU A 380 -11.17 17.84 6.97
N MET A 381 -10.38 17.14 7.76
CA MET A 381 -10.81 15.95 8.49
C MET A 381 -10.68 16.19 9.99
N PHE A 382 -11.72 15.84 10.74
CA PHE A 382 -11.72 15.76 12.18
C PHE A 382 -11.87 14.31 12.59
N VAL A 383 -10.94 13.83 13.40
CA VAL A 383 -10.84 12.42 13.79
C VAL A 383 -10.82 12.32 15.29
N VAL A 384 -11.63 11.43 15.83
CA VAL A 384 -11.60 11.05 17.25
C VAL A 384 -11.43 9.55 17.33
N THR A 385 -10.43 9.10 18.06
CA THR A 385 -10.14 7.69 18.28
C THR A 385 -10.25 7.35 19.75
N HIS A 386 -11.00 6.32 20.07
CA HIS A 386 -11.05 5.69 21.37
C HIS A 386 -10.34 4.33 21.31
N ASN A 387 -9.36 4.15 22.20
CA ASN A 387 -8.63 2.89 22.33
C ASN A 387 -8.97 2.26 23.67
N TRP A 388 -9.25 0.98 23.69
CA TRP A 388 -9.45 0.26 24.94
C TRP A 388 -8.72 -1.09 24.92
N THR A 389 -8.32 -1.54 26.09
CA THR A 389 -7.74 -2.85 26.30
C THR A 389 -8.83 -3.74 26.87
N VAL A 390 -9.31 -4.67 26.06
CA VAL A 390 -10.39 -5.62 26.48
C VAL A 390 -9.81 -6.66 27.44
N LEU A 391 -8.62 -7.16 27.11
CA LEU A 391 -7.87 -8.10 27.95
C LEU A 391 -6.43 -7.61 28.00
N PRO A 392 -5.91 -7.15 29.16
CA PRO A 392 -4.51 -6.78 29.29
C PRO A 392 -3.62 -8.05 29.26
N SER A 393 -2.38 -7.90 28.78
CA SER A 393 -1.39 -8.95 28.91
C SER A 393 -1.18 -9.28 30.41
N GLY A 394 -1.17 -10.56 30.78
CA GLY A 394 -0.78 -10.98 32.10
C GLY A 394 0.69 -10.60 32.39
N ASN A 395 0.98 -10.11 33.57
CA ASN A 395 2.34 -9.80 34.03
C ASN A 395 3.15 -11.08 34.28
#